data_c9ca0c58050d15d20b9f7e30aa2c4824
#
_entry.id   c9ca0c58050d15d20b9f7e30aa2c4824
#
_cell.length_a   1.000
_cell.length_b   1.000
_cell.length_c   1.000
_cell.angle_alpha   90.00
_cell.angle_beta   90.00
_cell.angle_gamma   90.00
#
_symmetry.space_group_name_H-M   'P 1'
#
loop_
_entity.id
_entity.type
_entity.pdbx_description
1 polymer ?
#
loop_
_entity_poly.entity_id
_entity_poly.type
_entity_poly.pdbx_seq_one_letter_code
_entity_poly.pdbx_strand_id
1 'polypeptide(L)'
;MKPSITSCLLGGALGDSVGLPSEGMSARRIARLRSGPLRQALAFGRGMVSDDTEHAVMTLLSLRDSEGDEKKFAKALARRLRWWLASVPAGIGLATARSIIKLWLGFPPSSSGVVSAGNGPLMRAPLIGLWFADNQELRESFIRASTTITHRDPRAVEAALIIAEITAMAGT
;
A
#
# COMPACT_ATOMS: atom_id res chain seq x y z
N MET A 1 3.25 21.14 -12.42
CA MET A 1 4.09 19.97 -12.76
C MET A 1 3.32 18.74 -12.35
N LYS A 2 2.94 17.89 -13.31
CA LYS A 2 2.18 16.66 -12.99
C LYS A 2 3.02 15.73 -12.13
N PRO A 3 2.46 15.11 -11.08
CA PRO A 3 3.18 14.13 -10.30
C PRO A 3 3.51 12.91 -11.16
N SER A 4 4.75 12.46 -11.11
CA SER A 4 5.17 11.23 -11.75
C SER A 4 5.05 10.04 -10.79
N ILE A 5 5.04 8.82 -11.31
CA ILE A 5 5.13 7.58 -10.50
C ILE A 5 6.31 7.65 -9.53
N THR A 6 7.46 8.14 -10.00
CA THR A 6 8.65 8.31 -9.17
C THR A 6 8.42 9.30 -8.03
N SER A 7 7.79 10.46 -8.32
CA SER A 7 7.49 11.47 -7.30
C SER A 7 6.51 10.94 -6.25
N CYS A 8 5.51 10.17 -6.65
CA CYS A 8 4.54 9.53 -5.74
C CYS A 8 5.25 8.52 -4.83
N LEU A 9 6.07 7.65 -5.39
CA LEU A 9 6.80 6.64 -4.61
C LEU A 9 7.80 7.28 -3.64
N LEU A 10 8.58 8.27 -4.08
CA LEU A 10 9.54 8.97 -3.22
C LEU A 10 8.84 9.81 -2.15
N GLY A 11 7.74 10.48 -2.49
CA GLY A 11 6.94 11.23 -1.53
C GLY A 11 6.31 10.33 -0.46
N GLY A 12 5.78 9.17 -0.89
CA GLY A 12 5.28 8.14 0.02
C GLY A 12 6.36 7.62 0.96
N ALA A 13 7.53 7.25 0.42
CA ALA A 13 8.65 6.77 1.21
C ALA A 13 9.19 7.82 2.21
N LEU A 14 9.20 9.10 1.81
CA LEU A 14 9.57 10.18 2.71
C LEU A 14 8.54 10.34 3.83
N GLY A 15 7.25 10.35 3.49
CA GLY A 15 6.16 10.43 4.46
C GLY A 15 6.18 9.26 5.46
N ASP A 16 6.34 8.04 4.97
CA ASP A 16 6.52 6.83 5.77
C ASP A 16 7.72 6.97 6.72
N SER A 17 8.89 7.30 6.20
CA SER A 17 10.13 7.43 6.98
C SER A 17 10.05 8.50 8.09
N VAL A 18 9.31 9.57 7.85
CA VAL A 18 9.08 10.65 8.84
C VAL A 18 7.98 10.27 9.83
N GLY A 19 6.95 9.56 9.36
CA GLY A 19 5.79 9.15 10.16
C GLY A 19 6.06 7.96 11.07
N LEU A 20 6.86 6.99 10.60
CA LEU A 20 7.13 5.71 11.26
C LEU A 20 7.52 5.83 12.75
N PRO A 21 8.36 6.81 13.18
CA PRO A 21 8.68 6.98 14.59
C PRO A 21 7.48 7.37 15.48
N SER A 22 6.35 7.76 14.90
CA SER A 22 5.12 8.14 15.60
C SER A 22 4.02 7.10 15.49
N GLU A 23 4.26 6.02 14.77
CA GLU A 23 3.29 4.96 14.53
C GLU A 23 2.82 4.33 15.86
N GLY A 24 1.52 4.05 15.96
CA GLY A 24 0.92 3.49 17.18
C GLY A 24 0.87 4.44 18.38
N MET A 25 1.32 5.68 18.26
CA MET A 25 1.25 6.67 19.34
C MET A 25 -0.06 7.43 19.33
N SER A 26 -0.58 7.80 20.53
CA SER A 26 -1.69 8.73 20.62
C SER A 26 -1.26 10.16 20.22
N ALA A 27 -2.20 10.96 19.71
CA ALA A 27 -1.95 12.36 19.35
C ALA A 27 -1.31 13.16 20.50
N ARG A 28 -1.75 12.94 21.75
CA ARG A 28 -1.18 13.57 22.95
C ARG A 28 0.29 13.20 23.17
N ARG A 29 0.66 11.94 22.90
CA ARG A 29 2.05 11.47 23.03
C ARG A 29 2.92 12.04 21.92
N ILE A 30 2.41 12.10 20.69
CA ILE A 30 3.11 12.72 19.55
C ILE A 30 3.38 14.20 19.86
N ALA A 31 2.37 14.98 20.27
CA ALA A 31 2.51 16.38 20.60
C ALA A 31 3.56 16.64 21.70
N ARG A 32 3.66 15.73 22.69
CA ARG A 32 4.64 15.86 23.78
C ARG A 32 6.07 15.49 23.37
N LEU A 33 6.24 14.47 22.52
CA LEU A 33 7.56 13.93 22.18
C LEU A 33 8.12 14.49 20.87
N ARG A 34 7.26 15.09 20.02
CA ARG A 34 7.56 15.52 18.65
C ARG A 34 7.11 16.94 18.38
N SER A 35 7.33 17.85 19.34
CA SER A 35 6.92 19.27 19.26
C SER A 35 7.75 20.11 18.29
N GLY A 36 8.79 19.57 17.67
CA GLY A 36 9.65 20.25 16.71
C GLY A 36 9.30 19.96 15.24
N PRO A 37 10.11 20.46 14.29
CA PRO A 37 9.96 20.14 12.87
C PRO A 37 10.03 18.64 12.63
N LEU A 38 9.19 18.14 11.71
CA LEU A 38 9.20 16.74 11.30
C LEU A 38 10.57 16.38 10.69
N ARG A 39 11.19 15.34 11.23
CA ARG A 39 12.51 14.85 10.80
C ARG A 39 12.55 13.34 10.82
N GLN A 40 13.36 12.77 9.97
CA GLN A 40 13.72 11.36 10.06
C GLN A 40 14.47 11.13 11.40
N ALA A 41 13.99 10.20 12.21
CA ALA A 41 14.52 9.99 13.56
C ALA A 41 15.08 8.58 13.77
N LEU A 42 14.74 7.62 12.92
CA LEU A 42 15.25 6.25 12.99
C LEU A 42 16.59 6.11 12.26
N ALA A 43 17.30 5.01 12.53
CA ALA A 43 18.59 4.70 11.92
C ALA A 43 19.59 5.88 12.01
N PHE A 44 19.75 6.44 13.20
CA PHE A 44 20.66 7.58 13.46
C PHE A 44 20.35 8.82 12.61
N GLY A 45 19.08 9.12 12.36
CA GLY A 45 18.63 10.25 11.57
C GLY A 45 18.67 10.05 10.05
N ARG A 46 19.02 8.86 9.57
CA ARG A 46 18.96 8.50 8.14
C ARG A 46 17.58 8.13 7.65
N GLY A 47 16.68 7.80 8.58
CA GLY A 47 15.34 7.31 8.30
C GLY A 47 15.28 5.82 7.99
N MET A 48 14.09 5.27 8.13
CA MET A 48 13.74 3.91 7.70
C MET A 48 12.36 3.99 7.06
N VAL A 49 12.07 3.06 6.18
CA VAL A 49 10.73 2.86 5.61
C VAL A 49 10.07 1.64 6.25
N SER A 50 8.74 1.56 6.16
CA SER A 50 7.94 0.46 6.68
C SER A 50 7.29 -0.37 5.57
N ASP A 51 6.32 -1.18 5.96
CA ASP A 51 5.46 -1.93 5.03
C ASP A 51 4.71 -1.02 4.04
N ASP A 52 4.41 0.24 4.39
CA ASP A 52 3.77 1.20 3.48
C ASP A 52 4.58 1.37 2.20
N THR A 53 5.87 1.66 2.31
CA THR A 53 6.76 1.81 1.15
C THR A 53 7.01 0.47 0.45
N GLU A 54 7.20 -0.61 1.21
CA GLU A 54 7.45 -1.94 0.65
C GLU A 54 6.27 -2.43 -0.18
N HIS A 55 5.04 -2.25 0.30
CA HIS A 55 3.82 -2.56 -0.45
C HIS A 55 3.64 -1.68 -1.69
N ALA A 56 3.99 -0.40 -1.61
CA ALA A 56 3.99 0.50 -2.77
C ALA A 56 4.95 -0.01 -3.85
N VAL A 57 6.19 -0.36 -3.49
CA VAL A 57 7.18 -0.93 -4.42
C VAL A 57 6.69 -2.24 -5.03
N MET A 58 6.16 -3.17 -4.21
CA MET A 58 5.62 -4.44 -4.72
C MET A 58 4.47 -4.22 -5.69
N THR A 59 3.62 -3.22 -5.44
CA THR A 59 2.52 -2.85 -6.32
C THR A 59 3.03 -2.32 -7.65
N LEU A 60 3.98 -1.38 -7.63
CA LEU A 60 4.58 -0.83 -8.85
C LEU A 60 5.21 -1.92 -9.72
N LEU A 61 6.00 -2.79 -9.12
CA LEU A 61 6.60 -3.92 -9.84
C LEU A 61 5.54 -4.88 -10.40
N SER A 62 4.41 -5.04 -9.71
CA SER A 62 3.32 -5.90 -10.19
C SER A 62 2.52 -5.27 -11.32
N LEU A 63 2.33 -3.95 -11.29
CA LEU A 63 1.75 -3.19 -12.40
C LEU A 63 2.60 -3.33 -13.66
N ARG A 64 3.90 -3.11 -13.55
CA ARG A 64 4.85 -3.27 -14.66
C ARG A 64 4.79 -4.67 -15.27
N ASP A 65 4.84 -5.70 -14.43
CA ASP A 65 4.91 -7.09 -14.88
C ASP A 65 3.56 -7.62 -15.40
N SER A 66 2.46 -6.91 -15.15
CA SER A 66 1.11 -7.30 -15.57
C SER A 66 0.80 -6.97 -17.03
N GLU A 67 1.49 -5.99 -17.62
CA GLU A 67 1.22 -5.50 -18.98
C GLU A 67 -0.26 -5.12 -19.19
N GLY A 68 -0.92 -4.61 -18.15
CA GLY A 68 -2.34 -4.23 -18.20
C GLY A 68 -3.33 -5.37 -17.94
N ASP A 69 -2.88 -6.59 -17.67
CA ASP A 69 -3.74 -7.72 -17.31
C ASP A 69 -3.95 -7.77 -15.78
N GLU A 70 -5.20 -7.57 -15.32
CA GLU A 70 -5.57 -7.60 -13.90
C GLU A 70 -5.24 -8.94 -13.22
N LYS A 71 -5.46 -10.07 -13.91
CA LYS A 71 -5.21 -11.40 -13.33
C LYS A 71 -3.72 -11.66 -13.17
N LYS A 72 -2.90 -11.21 -14.13
CA LYS A 72 -1.43 -11.26 -14.02
C LYS A 72 -0.98 -10.36 -12.87
N PHE A 73 -1.52 -9.15 -12.75
CA PHE A 73 -1.25 -8.23 -11.64
C PHE A 73 -1.55 -8.87 -10.28
N ALA A 74 -2.76 -9.39 -10.10
CA ALA A 74 -3.15 -10.02 -8.83
C ALA A 74 -2.24 -11.19 -8.45
N LYS A 75 -1.87 -12.04 -9.41
CA LYS A 75 -0.93 -13.16 -9.20
C LYS A 75 0.48 -12.67 -8.86
N ALA A 76 0.97 -11.64 -9.56
CA ALA A 76 2.29 -11.06 -9.33
C ALA A 76 2.37 -10.42 -7.94
N LEU A 77 1.35 -9.63 -7.55
CA LEU A 77 1.28 -9.00 -6.23
C LEU A 77 1.16 -10.06 -5.12
N ALA A 78 0.29 -11.05 -5.26
CA ALA A 78 0.15 -12.13 -4.29
C ALA A 78 1.45 -12.92 -4.09
N ARG A 79 2.21 -13.17 -5.17
CA ARG A 79 3.53 -13.81 -5.09
C ARG A 79 4.51 -12.96 -4.29
N ARG A 80 4.57 -11.64 -4.55
CA ARG A 80 5.44 -10.71 -3.83
C ARG A 80 5.07 -10.63 -2.36
N LEU A 81 3.80 -10.52 -2.04
CA LEU A 81 3.30 -10.50 -0.66
C LEU A 81 3.67 -11.78 0.11
N ARG A 82 3.61 -12.96 -0.51
CA ARG A 82 4.06 -14.20 0.15
C ARG A 82 5.52 -14.14 0.56
N TRP A 83 6.40 -13.78 -0.37
CA TRP A 83 7.83 -13.69 -0.09
C TRP A 83 8.17 -12.57 0.89
N TRP A 84 7.45 -11.47 0.80
CA TRP A 84 7.56 -10.38 1.76
C TRP A 84 7.22 -10.84 3.19
N LEU A 85 6.13 -11.56 3.41
CA LEU A 85 5.81 -12.09 4.73
C LEU A 85 6.87 -13.10 5.21
N ALA A 86 7.44 -13.89 4.33
CA ALA A 86 8.50 -14.86 4.66
C ALA A 86 9.80 -14.18 5.12
N SER A 87 10.04 -12.92 4.75
CA SER A 87 11.17 -12.12 5.24
C SER A 87 10.96 -11.54 6.66
N VAL A 88 9.81 -11.82 7.29
CA VAL A 88 9.47 -11.37 8.64
C VAL A 88 9.56 -9.83 8.79
N PRO A 89 8.86 -9.06 7.96
CA PRO A 89 8.91 -7.60 8.02
C PRO A 89 8.32 -7.07 9.33
N ALA A 90 8.79 -5.91 9.76
CA ALA A 90 8.23 -5.22 10.92
C ALA A 90 6.90 -4.54 10.57
N GLY A 91 6.01 -4.36 11.55
CA GLY A 91 4.78 -3.56 11.37
C GLY A 91 3.63 -4.27 10.65
N ILE A 92 3.67 -5.60 10.51
CA ILE A 92 2.67 -6.35 9.75
C ILE A 92 1.26 -6.22 10.38
N GLY A 93 0.32 -5.65 9.65
CA GLY A 93 -1.10 -5.64 10.04
C GLY A 93 -1.69 -7.06 10.08
N LEU A 94 -2.47 -7.36 11.13
CA LEU A 94 -3.02 -8.70 11.36
C LEU A 94 -3.88 -9.21 10.18
N ALA A 95 -4.67 -8.34 9.54
CA ALA A 95 -5.47 -8.70 8.37
C ALA A 95 -4.58 -9.09 7.18
N THR A 96 -3.53 -8.34 6.93
CA THR A 96 -2.54 -8.61 5.89
C THR A 96 -1.83 -9.95 6.15
N ALA A 97 -1.35 -10.18 7.36
CA ALA A 97 -0.70 -11.44 7.73
C ALA A 97 -1.61 -12.65 7.50
N ARG A 98 -2.84 -12.61 8.02
CA ARG A 98 -3.84 -13.69 7.84
C ARG A 98 -4.15 -13.97 6.37
N SER A 99 -4.27 -12.93 5.56
CA SER A 99 -4.54 -13.08 4.13
C SER A 99 -3.37 -13.70 3.38
N ILE A 100 -2.14 -13.33 3.73
CA ILE A 100 -0.95 -13.89 3.11
C ILE A 100 -0.75 -15.36 3.53
N ILE A 101 -1.07 -15.72 4.78
CA ILE A 101 -1.09 -17.12 5.21
C ILE A 101 -2.08 -17.93 4.34
N LYS A 102 -3.27 -17.39 4.05
CA LYS A 102 -4.21 -18.04 3.12
C LYS A 102 -3.61 -18.23 1.72
N LEU A 103 -2.86 -17.25 1.21
CA LEU A 103 -2.14 -17.41 -0.07
C LEU A 103 -1.10 -18.55 -0.02
N TRP A 104 -0.41 -18.73 1.11
CA TRP A 104 0.50 -19.87 1.32
C TRP A 104 -0.23 -21.20 1.39
N LEU A 105 -1.46 -21.22 1.91
CA LEU A 105 -2.33 -22.40 1.95
C LEU A 105 -3.02 -22.70 0.61
N GLY A 106 -2.69 -21.96 -0.47
CA GLY A 106 -3.19 -22.20 -1.80
C GLY A 106 -4.49 -21.48 -2.17
N PHE A 107 -5.01 -20.60 -1.30
CA PHE A 107 -6.16 -19.77 -1.67
C PHE A 107 -5.77 -18.82 -2.82
N PRO A 108 -6.62 -18.67 -3.85
CA PRO A 108 -6.34 -17.73 -4.94
C PRO A 108 -6.42 -16.27 -4.44
N PRO A 109 -5.75 -15.32 -5.13
CA PRO A 109 -5.76 -13.90 -4.76
C PRO A 109 -7.15 -13.30 -4.60
N SER A 110 -8.13 -13.77 -5.38
CA SER A 110 -9.53 -13.32 -5.32
C SER A 110 -10.28 -13.75 -4.04
N SER A 111 -9.76 -14.69 -3.25
CA SER A 111 -10.41 -15.20 -2.03
C SER A 111 -9.50 -15.24 -0.80
N SER A 112 -8.24 -14.81 -0.93
CA SER A 112 -7.30 -14.81 0.19
C SER A 112 -7.63 -13.75 1.25
N GLY A 113 -8.20 -12.61 0.87
CA GLY A 113 -8.52 -11.52 1.80
C GLY A 113 -9.43 -11.93 2.94
N VAL A 114 -9.32 -11.24 4.06
CA VAL A 114 -10.17 -11.38 5.24
C VAL A 114 -11.12 -10.19 5.39
N VAL A 115 -12.21 -10.35 6.12
CA VAL A 115 -13.13 -9.25 6.43
C VAL A 115 -12.45 -8.32 7.43
N SER A 116 -12.00 -7.17 6.94
CA SER A 116 -11.33 -6.14 7.73
C SER A 116 -11.46 -4.81 7.01
N ALA A 117 -11.81 -3.75 7.74
CA ALA A 117 -11.81 -2.36 7.27
C ALA A 117 -10.47 -1.64 7.55
N GLY A 118 -9.39 -2.39 7.77
CA GLY A 118 -8.05 -1.81 7.98
C GLY A 118 -7.54 -1.04 6.77
N ASN A 119 -6.61 -0.12 7.01
CA ASN A 119 -6.04 0.78 6.01
C ASN A 119 -4.98 0.14 5.09
N GLY A 120 -4.61 -1.13 5.29
CA GLY A 120 -3.57 -1.81 4.51
C GLY A 120 -3.67 -1.71 2.99
N PRO A 121 -4.85 -1.68 2.35
CA PRO A 121 -4.96 -1.44 0.91
C PRO A 121 -4.57 -0.03 0.47
N LEU A 122 -4.68 0.98 1.35
CA LEU A 122 -4.50 2.38 0.99
C LEU A 122 -3.06 2.70 0.59
N MET A 123 -2.07 2.01 1.17
CA MET A 123 -0.65 2.18 0.82
C MET A 123 -0.34 1.81 -0.65
N ARG A 124 -1.19 1.01 -1.29
CA ARG A 124 -1.05 0.55 -2.68
C ARG A 124 -1.83 1.41 -3.68
N ALA A 125 -2.87 2.08 -3.21
CA ALA A 125 -3.83 2.80 -4.04
C ALA A 125 -3.23 3.99 -4.83
N PRO A 126 -2.33 4.83 -4.29
CA PRO A 126 -1.80 5.98 -5.00
C PRO A 126 -1.10 5.62 -6.30
N LEU A 127 -0.30 4.57 -6.30
CA LEU A 127 0.44 4.16 -7.51
C LEU A 127 -0.49 3.59 -8.59
N ILE A 128 -1.54 2.84 -8.19
CA ILE A 128 -2.55 2.35 -9.14
C ILE A 128 -3.34 3.54 -9.70
N GLY A 129 -3.68 4.51 -8.86
CA GLY A 129 -4.35 5.75 -9.27
C GLY A 129 -3.59 6.49 -10.36
N LEU A 130 -2.30 6.75 -10.14
CA LEU A 130 -1.44 7.43 -11.12
C LEU A 130 -1.17 6.57 -12.36
N TRP A 131 -1.01 5.26 -12.21
CA TRP A 131 -0.73 4.35 -13.33
C TRP A 131 -1.85 4.35 -14.36
N PHE A 132 -3.09 4.43 -13.89
CA PHE A 132 -4.30 4.47 -14.71
C PHE A 132 -5.03 5.81 -14.59
N ALA A 133 -4.30 6.94 -14.55
CA ALA A 133 -4.90 8.27 -14.39
C ALA A 133 -5.96 8.55 -15.47
N ASP A 134 -5.68 8.19 -16.70
CA ASP A 134 -6.55 8.43 -17.85
C ASP A 134 -7.55 7.28 -18.14
N ASN A 135 -7.61 6.24 -17.26
CA ASN A 135 -8.50 5.07 -17.47
C ASN A 135 -9.16 4.65 -16.18
N GLN A 136 -10.37 5.18 -15.92
CA GLN A 136 -11.13 4.90 -14.71
C GLN A 136 -11.49 3.42 -14.55
N GLU A 137 -11.89 2.74 -15.61
CA GLU A 137 -12.32 1.35 -15.55
C GLU A 137 -11.16 0.43 -15.10
N LEU A 138 -9.99 0.58 -15.71
CA LEU A 138 -8.81 -0.16 -15.29
C LEU A 138 -8.38 0.22 -13.87
N ARG A 139 -8.41 1.50 -13.52
CA ARG A 139 -8.09 1.97 -12.18
C ARG A 139 -8.93 1.28 -11.12
N GLU A 140 -10.26 1.28 -11.30
CA GLU A 140 -11.18 0.63 -10.36
C GLU A 140 -10.96 -0.89 -10.28
N SER A 141 -10.81 -1.55 -11.42
CA SER A 141 -10.56 -2.98 -11.51
C SER A 141 -9.29 -3.38 -10.75
N PHE A 142 -8.18 -2.71 -10.99
CA PHE A 142 -6.91 -2.98 -10.33
C PHE A 142 -6.91 -2.64 -8.84
N ILE A 143 -7.63 -1.59 -8.41
CA ILE A 143 -7.83 -1.29 -6.98
C ILE A 143 -8.60 -2.40 -6.29
N ARG A 144 -9.70 -2.87 -6.88
CA ARG A 144 -10.48 -3.99 -6.33
C ARG A 144 -9.64 -5.26 -6.26
N ALA A 145 -8.92 -5.60 -7.32
CA ALA A 145 -8.01 -6.74 -7.34
C ALA A 145 -6.93 -6.63 -6.27
N SER A 146 -6.26 -5.49 -6.15
CA SER A 146 -5.26 -5.23 -5.11
C SER A 146 -5.81 -5.38 -3.70
N THR A 147 -6.97 -4.76 -3.44
CA THR A 147 -7.58 -4.71 -2.11
C THR A 147 -8.04 -6.09 -1.66
N THR A 148 -8.74 -6.83 -2.53
CA THR A 148 -9.33 -8.13 -2.19
C THR A 148 -8.31 -9.22 -1.86
N ILE A 149 -7.06 -9.09 -2.28
CA ILE A 149 -5.97 -9.99 -1.86
C ILE A 149 -5.81 -10.01 -0.34
N THR A 150 -6.01 -8.85 0.32
CA THR A 150 -5.77 -8.72 1.77
C THR A 150 -7.02 -8.37 2.57
N HIS A 151 -7.92 -7.55 2.02
CA HIS A 151 -9.09 -7.01 2.70
C HIS A 151 -10.33 -7.17 1.84
N ARG A 152 -11.42 -7.69 2.42
CA ARG A 152 -12.70 -7.91 1.72
C ARG A 152 -13.86 -7.08 2.27
N ASP A 153 -13.62 -6.22 3.26
CA ASP A 153 -14.63 -5.30 3.75
C ASP A 153 -14.87 -4.21 2.70
N PRO A 154 -16.14 -3.91 2.33
CA PRO A 154 -16.46 -2.87 1.36
C PRO A 154 -15.85 -1.51 1.68
N ARG A 155 -15.77 -1.16 2.96
CA ARG A 155 -15.17 0.12 3.40
C ARG A 155 -13.70 0.24 3.04
N ALA A 156 -12.94 -0.86 3.09
CA ALA A 156 -11.54 -0.86 2.68
C ALA A 156 -11.41 -0.68 1.16
N VAL A 157 -12.34 -1.24 0.38
CA VAL A 157 -12.38 -1.07 -1.08
C VAL A 157 -12.73 0.37 -1.44
N GLU A 158 -13.77 0.93 -0.83
CA GLU A 158 -14.20 2.31 -1.07
C GLU A 158 -13.10 3.32 -0.73
N ALA A 159 -12.45 3.16 0.43
CA ALA A 159 -11.34 4.02 0.83
C ALA A 159 -10.17 3.95 -0.17
N ALA A 160 -9.81 2.76 -0.65
CA ALA A 160 -8.76 2.60 -1.65
C ALA A 160 -9.14 3.23 -3.01
N LEU A 161 -10.41 3.12 -3.42
CA LEU A 161 -10.93 3.77 -4.63
C LEU A 161 -10.84 5.30 -4.53
N ILE A 162 -11.23 5.88 -3.39
CA ILE A 162 -11.15 7.32 -3.16
C ILE A 162 -9.69 7.81 -3.26
N ILE A 163 -8.75 7.12 -2.62
CA ILE A 163 -7.33 7.50 -2.68
C ILE A 163 -6.80 7.40 -4.11
N ALA A 164 -7.16 6.35 -4.86
CA ALA A 164 -6.75 6.20 -6.24
C ALA A 164 -7.32 7.30 -7.14
N GLU A 165 -8.57 7.70 -6.92
CA GLU A 165 -9.20 8.80 -7.66
C GLU A 165 -8.51 10.14 -7.39
N ILE A 166 -8.26 10.48 -6.13
CA ILE A 166 -7.54 11.70 -5.74
C ILE A 166 -6.17 11.75 -6.43
N THR A 167 -5.44 10.65 -6.45
CA THR A 167 -4.10 10.62 -7.08
C THR A 167 -4.17 10.64 -8.61
N ALA A 168 -5.18 10.03 -9.22
CA ALA A 168 -5.42 10.14 -10.65
C ALA A 168 -5.69 11.59 -11.07
N MET A 169 -6.58 12.29 -10.36
CA MET A 169 -6.86 13.72 -10.60
C MET A 169 -5.63 14.62 -10.48
N ALA A 170 -4.71 14.28 -9.56
CA ALA A 170 -3.44 14.99 -9.45
C ALA A 170 -2.49 14.70 -10.62
N GLY A 171 -2.63 13.54 -11.27
CA GLY A 171 -1.81 13.06 -12.39
C GLY A 171 -2.23 13.59 -13.75
N THR A 172 -3.49 14.06 -13.88
CA THR A 172 -4.03 14.69 -15.11
C THR A 172 -3.84 16.21 -15.10
#